data_79d2e67d831cb6d2fd6cd55aac07c515
#
_entry.id   79d2e67d831cb6d2fd6cd55aac07c515
#
_cell.length_a   1.000
_cell.length_b   1.000
_cell.length_c   1.000
_cell.angle_alpha   90.00
_cell.angle_beta   90.00
_cell.angle_gamma   90.00
#
_symmetry.space_group_name_H-M   'P 1'
#
loop_
_entity.id
_entity.type
_entity.pdbx_description
1 polymer ?
#
loop_
_entity_poly.entity_id
_entity_poly.type
_entity_poly.pdbx_seq_one_letter_code
_entity_poly.pdbx_strand_id
1 'polypeptide(L)'
;MFKSQDIKLDFNDVLILPKFSSLDTRSSVVLSRNLIMPHSEAQIRTTGIIAANMDGVGTIEVATVLKDHGVMTALHKNYDVETLRNFFQSNASDLTFYSMGISDKDYEKFLEVKKATVIDMICIDVANGYMDSFYDFIARIRDGNSYATIMVGNVVTPEAVQKAYEAGADIVKLGIGPGAMCTTRLMTGIGYPQLSCILDTVQAADECGVMLCSDGGCSQPSHVAIALAAGADFVMLGTMLAGTDEGGGEVVDGKVVFYGMSSKTANQKHFGGLKDYRSSEGRTTLIPHKGSMESVIKNILGGLRSTCTYTGSRNLAELPFRSEFIRVSNTHNRAYENYTVGN
;
A
#
# COMPACT_ATOMS: atom_id res chain seq x y z
N MET A 1 -9.81 20.44 21.41
CA MET A 1 -9.20 19.53 22.40
C MET A 1 -8.17 18.69 21.67
N PHE A 2 -6.94 18.57 22.18
CA PHE A 2 -5.93 17.70 21.57
C PHE A 2 -6.08 16.28 22.16
N LYS A 3 -6.07 15.24 21.30
CA LYS A 3 -6.05 13.82 21.75
C LYS A 3 -4.71 13.44 22.39
N SER A 4 -3.60 14.05 21.91
CA SER A 4 -2.25 13.94 22.46
C SER A 4 -1.52 15.27 22.28
N GLN A 5 -0.59 15.60 23.20
CA GLN A 5 0.35 16.70 23.04
C GLN A 5 1.63 16.27 22.33
N ASP A 6 1.80 14.97 22.06
CA ASP A 6 2.97 14.45 21.38
C ASP A 6 2.96 14.82 19.90
N ILE A 7 4.11 15.21 19.41
CA ILE A 7 4.31 15.47 17.99
C ILE A 7 4.25 14.15 17.24
N LYS A 8 3.31 14.03 16.29
CA LYS A 8 3.19 12.87 15.42
C LYS A 8 4.17 12.95 14.26
N LEU A 9 4.74 11.80 13.88
CA LEU A 9 5.89 11.69 12.98
C LEU A 9 5.50 11.04 11.66
N ASP A 10 6.02 11.57 10.57
CA ASP A 10 6.07 10.92 9.26
C ASP A 10 7.45 10.24 9.07
N PHE A 11 7.64 9.49 7.98
CA PHE A 11 8.88 8.71 7.75
C PHE A 11 10.15 9.56 7.65
N ASN A 12 10.04 10.82 7.26
CA ASN A 12 11.18 11.75 7.17
C ASN A 12 11.65 12.27 8.53
N ASP A 13 10.92 12.01 9.60
CA ASP A 13 11.23 12.54 10.93
C ASP A 13 12.13 11.60 11.74
N VAL A 14 12.47 10.43 11.19
CA VAL A 14 13.29 9.41 11.86
C VAL A 14 14.32 8.77 10.93
N LEU A 15 15.34 8.18 11.55
CA LEU A 15 16.24 7.22 10.93
C LEU A 15 16.31 5.95 11.81
N ILE A 16 16.64 4.81 11.18
CA ILE A 16 16.90 3.55 11.88
C ILE A 16 18.35 3.55 12.32
N LEU A 17 18.61 3.28 13.62
CA LEU A 17 19.97 3.14 14.15
C LEU A 17 20.63 1.85 13.63
N PRO A 18 21.89 1.92 13.16
CA PRO A 18 22.63 0.72 12.85
C PRO A 18 22.96 -0.04 14.14
N LYS A 19 22.99 -1.37 14.04
CA LYS A 19 23.35 -2.28 15.12
C LYS A 19 24.46 -3.23 14.68
N PHE A 20 25.15 -3.83 15.65
CA PHE A 20 26.12 -4.88 15.35
C PHE A 20 25.42 -6.03 14.62
N SER A 21 26.02 -6.48 13.53
CA SER A 21 25.49 -7.50 12.63
C SER A 21 26.53 -8.59 12.39
N SER A 22 26.08 -9.83 12.38
CA SER A 22 26.88 -10.98 11.95
C SER A 22 26.64 -11.34 10.48
N LEU A 23 25.95 -10.47 9.73
CA LEU A 23 25.66 -10.68 8.32
C LEU A 23 26.74 -10.05 7.45
N ASP A 24 27.55 -10.89 6.80
CA ASP A 24 28.66 -10.44 5.95
C ASP A 24 28.22 -10.00 4.56
N THR A 25 27.04 -10.44 4.12
CA THR A 25 26.54 -10.15 2.77
C THR A 25 25.02 -9.92 2.75
N ARG A 26 24.57 -8.99 1.89
CA ARG A 26 23.15 -8.69 1.64
C ARG A 26 22.42 -9.87 0.99
N SER A 27 23.13 -10.75 0.28
CA SER A 27 22.56 -11.92 -0.39
C SER A 27 22.04 -12.99 0.58
N SER A 28 22.53 -13.01 1.83
CA SER A 28 22.05 -13.92 2.87
C SER A 28 20.71 -13.51 3.49
N VAL A 29 20.24 -12.28 3.24
CA VAL A 29 18.98 -11.79 3.79
C VAL A 29 17.78 -12.38 3.04
N VAL A 30 16.83 -12.96 3.77
CA VAL A 30 15.57 -13.47 3.23
C VAL A 30 14.48 -12.43 3.36
N LEU A 31 13.95 -11.93 2.23
CA LEU A 31 12.89 -10.91 2.22
C LEU A 31 11.47 -11.51 2.20
N SER A 32 11.30 -12.73 1.68
CA SER A 32 9.97 -13.36 1.68
C SER A 32 9.61 -13.88 3.06
N ARG A 33 8.35 -13.65 3.46
CA ARG A 33 7.74 -14.12 4.71
C ARG A 33 6.55 -15.02 4.39
N ASN A 34 6.30 -16.01 5.24
CA ASN A 34 5.05 -16.76 5.22
C ASN A 34 4.12 -16.12 6.25
N LEU A 35 3.04 -15.53 5.79
CA LEU A 35 2.04 -14.85 6.61
C LEU A 35 0.77 -15.70 6.61
N ILE A 36 0.15 -15.86 7.78
CA ILE A 36 -1.11 -16.60 7.97
C ILE A 36 -2.20 -15.58 8.26
N MET A 37 -3.21 -15.55 7.41
CA MET A 37 -4.31 -14.60 7.52
C MET A 37 -5.27 -15.02 8.64
N PRO A 38 -5.73 -14.08 9.50
CA PRO A 38 -6.46 -14.43 10.73
C PRO A 38 -7.84 -15.04 10.50
N HIS A 39 -8.57 -14.61 9.47
CA HIS A 39 -9.93 -15.11 9.19
C HIS A 39 -9.97 -16.15 8.08
N SER A 40 -9.23 -15.92 7.00
CA SER A 40 -9.21 -16.85 5.87
C SER A 40 -8.28 -18.05 6.08
N GLU A 41 -7.39 -17.99 7.09
CA GLU A 41 -6.34 -18.98 7.36
C GLU A 41 -5.40 -19.20 6.16
N ALA A 42 -5.51 -18.36 5.12
CA ALA A 42 -4.67 -18.44 3.93
C ALA A 42 -3.20 -18.20 4.29
N GLN A 43 -2.32 -19.04 3.74
CA GLN A 43 -0.88 -18.88 3.87
C GLN A 43 -0.32 -18.17 2.65
N ILE A 44 0.21 -16.97 2.84
CA ILE A 44 0.71 -16.14 1.75
C ILE A 44 2.22 -15.95 1.90
N ARG A 45 2.97 -16.37 0.87
CA ARG A 45 4.40 -16.12 0.80
C ARG A 45 4.68 -14.84 0.01
N THR A 46 5.12 -13.78 0.70
CA THR A 46 5.32 -12.45 0.10
C THR A 46 6.43 -11.68 0.79
N THR A 47 6.92 -10.63 0.14
CA THR A 47 7.80 -9.62 0.75
C THR A 47 7.01 -8.63 1.63
N GLY A 48 5.67 -8.58 1.50
CA GLY A 48 4.81 -7.60 2.14
C GLY A 48 4.70 -6.28 1.38
N ILE A 49 5.31 -6.15 0.19
CA ILE A 49 5.11 -4.96 -0.66
C ILE A 49 3.89 -5.19 -1.54
N ILE A 50 3.04 -4.16 -1.69
CA ILE A 50 1.82 -4.19 -2.51
C ILE A 50 1.83 -2.99 -3.47
N ALA A 51 1.64 -3.21 -4.76
CA ALA A 51 1.35 -2.13 -5.71
C ALA A 51 -0.07 -1.60 -5.49
N ALA A 52 -0.22 -0.28 -5.37
CA ALA A 52 -1.48 0.38 -5.03
C ALA A 52 -2.52 0.27 -6.16
N ASN A 53 -3.79 0.21 -5.79
CA ASN A 53 -4.94 0.12 -6.70
C ASN A 53 -5.24 1.45 -7.42
N MET A 54 -4.22 2.01 -8.05
CA MET A 54 -4.28 3.26 -8.81
C MET A 54 -4.08 3.02 -10.30
N ASP A 55 -4.70 3.85 -11.12
CA ASP A 55 -4.37 3.91 -12.55
C ASP A 55 -2.85 4.15 -12.70
N GLY A 56 -2.21 3.40 -13.59
CA GLY A 56 -0.76 3.49 -13.81
C GLY A 56 0.13 2.81 -12.74
N VAL A 57 -0.47 2.06 -11.80
CA VAL A 57 0.25 1.28 -10.78
C VAL A 57 -0.35 -0.11 -10.62
N GLY A 58 -1.64 -0.21 -10.29
CA GLY A 58 -2.35 -1.48 -10.08
C GLY A 58 -2.88 -2.05 -11.40
N THR A 59 -2.01 -2.33 -12.36
CA THR A 59 -2.36 -2.89 -13.66
C THR A 59 -2.10 -4.40 -13.72
N ILE A 60 -2.69 -5.07 -14.69
CA ILE A 60 -2.49 -6.51 -14.95
C ILE A 60 -1.04 -6.78 -15.32
N GLU A 61 -0.44 -5.91 -16.12
CA GLU A 61 0.95 -5.99 -16.55
C GLU A 61 1.90 -5.87 -15.36
N VAL A 62 1.64 -4.92 -14.45
CA VAL A 62 2.38 -4.77 -13.20
C VAL A 62 2.24 -6.01 -12.31
N ALA A 63 1.03 -6.55 -12.16
CA ALA A 63 0.80 -7.77 -11.37
C ALA A 63 1.60 -8.96 -11.92
N THR A 64 1.63 -9.10 -13.24
CA THR A 64 2.35 -10.18 -13.92
C THR A 64 3.86 -10.15 -13.64
N VAL A 65 4.47 -8.97 -13.58
CA VAL A 65 5.90 -8.83 -13.28
C VAL A 65 6.18 -8.96 -11.78
N LEU A 66 5.37 -8.32 -10.94
CA LEU A 66 5.65 -8.23 -9.50
C LEU A 66 5.53 -9.56 -8.76
N LYS A 67 4.65 -10.45 -9.18
CA LYS A 67 4.47 -11.77 -8.53
C LYS A 67 5.76 -12.59 -8.49
N ASP A 68 6.59 -12.52 -9.54
CA ASP A 68 7.85 -13.25 -9.64
C ASP A 68 8.90 -12.77 -8.62
N HIS A 69 8.68 -11.57 -8.06
CA HIS A 69 9.48 -10.99 -6.97
C HIS A 69 8.84 -11.17 -5.58
N GLY A 70 7.74 -11.92 -5.47
CA GLY A 70 6.98 -12.08 -4.23
C GLY A 70 6.33 -10.78 -3.76
N VAL A 71 6.04 -9.87 -4.69
CA VAL A 71 5.39 -8.58 -4.47
C VAL A 71 3.94 -8.65 -4.95
N MET A 72 3.03 -8.15 -4.15
CA MET A 72 1.60 -8.22 -4.40
C MET A 72 1.11 -7.01 -5.21
N THR A 73 -0.05 -7.14 -5.83
CA THR A 73 -0.69 -6.04 -6.54
C THR A 73 -2.17 -5.94 -6.16
N ALA A 74 -2.64 -4.74 -5.81
CA ALA A 74 -4.05 -4.45 -5.78
C ALA A 74 -4.44 -3.84 -7.14
N LEU A 75 -5.27 -4.53 -7.93
CA LEU A 75 -5.70 -4.02 -9.23
C LEU A 75 -6.58 -2.77 -9.05
N HIS A 76 -6.45 -1.79 -9.95
CA HIS A 76 -7.42 -0.71 -9.99
C HIS A 76 -8.80 -1.24 -10.41
N LYS A 77 -9.86 -0.69 -9.84
CA LYS A 77 -11.24 -1.20 -10.00
C LYS A 77 -11.90 -0.94 -11.37
N ASN A 78 -11.18 -0.29 -12.30
CA ASN A 78 -11.79 0.23 -13.53
C ASN A 78 -11.73 -0.74 -14.73
N TYR A 79 -11.15 -1.94 -14.58
CA TYR A 79 -11.23 -2.99 -15.59
C TYR A 79 -12.68 -3.46 -15.79
N ASP A 80 -13.05 -3.89 -17.00
CA ASP A 80 -14.33 -4.53 -17.26
C ASP A 80 -14.39 -5.98 -16.72
N VAL A 81 -15.59 -6.55 -16.71
CA VAL A 81 -15.84 -7.89 -16.15
C VAL A 81 -15.11 -8.98 -16.92
N GLU A 82 -15.06 -8.89 -18.25
CA GLU A 82 -14.45 -9.91 -19.10
C GLU A 82 -12.92 -9.94 -18.90
N THR A 83 -12.29 -8.78 -18.90
CA THR A 83 -10.84 -8.62 -18.61
C THR A 83 -10.49 -9.22 -17.24
N LEU A 84 -11.27 -8.91 -16.19
CA LEU A 84 -11.05 -9.43 -14.84
C LEU A 84 -11.26 -10.95 -14.76
N ARG A 85 -12.28 -11.50 -15.42
CA ARG A 85 -12.50 -12.96 -15.49
C ARG A 85 -11.31 -13.67 -16.11
N ASN A 86 -10.87 -13.20 -17.28
CA ASN A 86 -9.74 -13.80 -17.99
C ASN A 86 -8.46 -13.74 -17.15
N PHE A 87 -8.21 -12.62 -16.47
CA PHE A 87 -7.04 -12.46 -15.62
C PHE A 87 -7.10 -13.38 -14.40
N PHE A 88 -8.19 -13.39 -13.63
CA PHE A 88 -8.32 -14.23 -12.42
C PHE A 88 -8.46 -15.73 -12.69
N GLN A 89 -8.70 -16.15 -13.93
CA GLN A 89 -8.59 -17.55 -14.36
C GLN A 89 -7.17 -17.97 -14.71
N SER A 90 -6.23 -17.05 -14.78
CA SER A 90 -4.83 -17.30 -15.13
C SER A 90 -3.94 -17.38 -13.89
N ASN A 91 -2.81 -18.09 -14.00
CA ASN A 91 -1.77 -18.11 -12.96
C ASN A 91 -1.07 -16.74 -12.79
N ALA A 92 -1.37 -15.76 -13.65
CA ALA A 92 -0.86 -14.40 -13.52
C ALA A 92 -1.51 -13.64 -12.34
N SER A 93 -2.66 -14.12 -11.84
CA SER A 93 -3.40 -13.51 -10.74
C SER A 93 -2.87 -13.84 -9.34
N ASP A 94 -1.88 -14.73 -9.23
CA ASP A 94 -1.24 -15.04 -7.95
C ASP A 94 -0.75 -13.75 -7.29
N LEU A 95 -0.96 -13.62 -5.97
CA LEU A 95 -0.61 -12.43 -5.18
C LEU A 95 -1.35 -11.15 -5.61
N THR A 96 -2.54 -11.26 -6.23
CA THR A 96 -3.28 -10.10 -6.75
C THR A 96 -4.64 -9.94 -6.09
N PHE A 97 -4.89 -8.74 -5.54
CA PHE A 97 -6.19 -8.37 -5.00
C PHE A 97 -7.13 -7.85 -6.09
N TYR A 98 -8.35 -8.34 -6.08
CA TYR A 98 -9.48 -7.70 -6.71
C TYR A 98 -9.90 -6.49 -5.88
N SER A 99 -9.85 -5.28 -6.43
CA SER A 99 -10.22 -4.06 -5.69
C SER A 99 -11.64 -3.60 -6.03
N MET A 100 -12.36 -3.17 -4.99
CA MET A 100 -13.71 -2.65 -5.10
C MET A 100 -13.99 -1.56 -4.05
N GLY A 101 -14.99 -0.71 -4.31
CA GLY A 101 -15.62 0.13 -3.29
C GLY A 101 -16.76 -0.59 -2.60
N ILE A 102 -17.64 0.19 -1.94
CA ILE A 102 -18.79 -0.34 -1.19
C ILE A 102 -20.15 -0.03 -1.86
N SER A 103 -20.15 0.41 -3.12
CA SER A 103 -21.40 0.69 -3.84
C SER A 103 -22.05 -0.61 -4.35
N ASP A 104 -23.38 -0.60 -4.53
CA ASP A 104 -24.09 -1.74 -5.12
C ASP A 104 -23.52 -2.10 -6.49
N LYS A 105 -23.15 -1.10 -7.31
CA LYS A 105 -22.50 -1.31 -8.60
C LYS A 105 -21.16 -2.06 -8.47
N ASP A 106 -20.31 -1.72 -7.46
CA ASP A 106 -19.06 -2.42 -7.22
C ASP A 106 -19.35 -3.88 -6.79
N TYR A 107 -20.38 -4.09 -5.95
CA TYR A 107 -20.77 -5.41 -5.50
C TYR A 107 -21.35 -6.29 -6.63
N GLU A 108 -22.25 -5.74 -7.45
CA GLU A 108 -22.81 -6.44 -8.61
C GLU A 108 -21.70 -6.87 -9.59
N LYS A 109 -20.76 -5.97 -9.88
CA LYS A 109 -19.59 -6.28 -10.70
C LYS A 109 -18.73 -7.40 -10.11
N PHE A 110 -18.48 -7.37 -8.80
CA PHE A 110 -17.76 -8.43 -8.09
C PHE A 110 -18.47 -9.79 -8.26
N LEU A 111 -19.78 -9.83 -8.04
CA LEU A 111 -20.58 -11.05 -8.23
C LEU A 111 -20.52 -11.56 -9.67
N GLU A 112 -20.55 -10.67 -10.66
CA GLU A 112 -20.43 -11.04 -12.07
C GLU A 112 -19.05 -11.68 -12.36
N VAL A 113 -17.96 -11.12 -11.85
CA VAL A 113 -16.63 -11.72 -12.02
C VAL A 113 -16.57 -13.08 -11.31
N LYS A 114 -17.08 -13.18 -10.08
CA LYS A 114 -17.06 -14.38 -9.25
C LYS A 114 -17.86 -15.55 -9.85
N LYS A 115 -18.83 -15.33 -10.73
CA LYS A 115 -19.56 -16.40 -11.42
C LYS A 115 -18.64 -17.30 -12.26
N ALA A 116 -17.53 -16.79 -12.74
CA ALA A 116 -16.64 -17.50 -13.67
C ALA A 116 -15.30 -17.90 -13.05
N THR A 117 -14.91 -17.33 -11.91
CA THR A 117 -13.60 -17.58 -11.29
C THR A 117 -13.65 -17.43 -9.77
N VAL A 118 -12.69 -18.04 -9.10
CA VAL A 118 -12.46 -17.84 -7.66
C VAL A 118 -11.62 -16.58 -7.49
N ILE A 119 -11.96 -15.77 -6.48
CA ILE A 119 -11.21 -14.58 -6.09
C ILE A 119 -10.72 -14.80 -4.66
N ASP A 120 -9.45 -15.13 -4.53
CA ASP A 120 -8.83 -15.48 -3.24
C ASP A 120 -8.37 -14.25 -2.44
N MET A 121 -8.27 -13.08 -3.08
CA MET A 121 -7.79 -11.84 -2.46
C MET A 121 -8.68 -10.67 -2.87
N ILE A 122 -9.27 -9.99 -1.88
CA ILE A 122 -10.23 -8.90 -2.07
C ILE A 122 -9.72 -7.65 -1.34
N CYS A 123 -9.68 -6.51 -2.03
CA CYS A 123 -9.37 -5.20 -1.45
C CYS A 123 -10.63 -4.32 -1.47
N ILE A 124 -11.16 -4.01 -0.29
CA ILE A 124 -12.30 -3.08 -0.11
C ILE A 124 -11.72 -1.70 0.25
N ASP A 125 -11.78 -0.77 -0.70
CA ASP A 125 -11.08 0.50 -0.62
C ASP A 125 -12.05 1.68 -0.63
N VAL A 126 -12.01 2.47 0.45
CA VAL A 126 -12.76 3.71 0.63
C VAL A 126 -11.87 4.82 1.16
N ALA A 127 -12.15 6.07 0.78
CA ALA A 127 -11.39 7.22 1.27
C ALA A 127 -11.58 7.46 2.78
N ASN A 128 -12.72 7.03 3.35
CA ASN A 128 -13.09 7.19 4.74
C ASN A 128 -13.67 5.89 5.30
N GLY A 129 -12.87 5.14 6.04
CA GLY A 129 -13.25 3.89 6.72
C GLY A 129 -14.01 4.07 8.04
N TYR A 130 -14.53 5.28 8.34
CA TYR A 130 -15.25 5.56 9.59
C TYR A 130 -16.78 5.60 9.41
N MET A 131 -17.31 4.90 8.41
CA MET A 131 -18.74 4.79 8.14
C MET A 131 -19.24 3.40 8.58
N ASP A 132 -20.39 3.30 9.25
CA ASP A 132 -20.96 2.01 9.66
C ASP A 132 -21.22 1.11 8.44
N SER A 133 -21.72 1.67 7.34
CA SER A 133 -21.94 0.97 6.07
C SER A 133 -20.67 0.30 5.50
N PHE A 134 -19.47 0.81 5.85
CA PHE A 134 -18.21 0.18 5.45
C PHE A 134 -18.00 -1.14 6.18
N TYR A 135 -18.22 -1.18 7.48
CA TYR A 135 -18.06 -2.40 8.30
C TYR A 135 -19.15 -3.44 7.97
N ASP A 136 -20.39 -3.00 7.77
CA ASP A 136 -21.49 -3.86 7.32
C ASP A 136 -21.18 -4.52 5.97
N PHE A 137 -20.55 -3.75 5.07
CA PHE A 137 -20.14 -4.26 3.76
C PHE A 137 -18.99 -5.27 3.88
N ILE A 138 -18.01 -5.05 4.76
CA ILE A 138 -16.93 -6.01 5.05
C ILE A 138 -17.53 -7.33 5.52
N ALA A 139 -18.42 -7.29 6.52
CA ALA A 139 -19.08 -8.48 7.05
C ALA A 139 -19.86 -9.23 5.94
N ARG A 140 -20.59 -8.50 5.11
CA ARG A 140 -21.30 -9.08 3.95
C ARG A 140 -20.38 -9.79 2.97
N ILE A 141 -19.19 -9.22 2.70
CA ILE A 141 -18.21 -9.86 1.81
C ILE A 141 -17.60 -11.07 2.49
N ARG A 142 -17.26 -11.01 3.79
CA ARG A 142 -16.72 -12.13 4.56
C ARG A 142 -17.68 -13.31 4.61
N ASP A 143 -18.96 -13.09 4.88
CA ASP A 143 -19.99 -14.13 4.94
C ASP A 143 -20.07 -14.94 3.64
N GLY A 144 -19.91 -14.29 2.49
CA GLY A 144 -19.92 -14.92 1.18
C GLY A 144 -18.58 -15.45 0.67
N ASN A 145 -17.46 -15.23 1.43
CA ASN A 145 -16.09 -15.50 0.97
C ASN A 145 -15.18 -15.86 2.15
N SER A 146 -15.53 -16.90 2.92
CA SER A 146 -14.79 -17.29 4.13
C SER A 146 -13.31 -17.61 3.90
N TYR A 147 -12.96 -18.09 2.72
CA TYR A 147 -11.60 -18.46 2.31
C TYR A 147 -10.77 -17.29 1.77
N ALA A 148 -11.40 -16.19 1.37
CA ALA A 148 -10.68 -15.09 0.73
C ALA A 148 -9.93 -14.23 1.75
N THR A 149 -8.71 -13.82 1.41
CA THR A 149 -7.99 -12.78 2.14
C THR A 149 -8.60 -11.42 1.86
N ILE A 150 -9.14 -10.77 2.89
CA ILE A 150 -9.83 -9.47 2.76
C ILE A 150 -8.97 -8.37 3.36
N MET A 151 -8.51 -7.45 2.50
CA MET A 151 -7.82 -6.22 2.87
C MET A 151 -8.78 -5.05 2.79
N VAL A 152 -8.85 -4.22 3.85
CA VAL A 152 -9.82 -3.12 3.94
C VAL A 152 -9.20 -1.82 4.39
N GLY A 153 -9.76 -0.68 4.01
CA GLY A 153 -9.30 0.63 4.48
C GLY A 153 -9.91 1.81 3.70
N ASN A 154 -9.52 3.07 4.09
CA ASN A 154 -8.41 3.38 4.99
C ASN A 154 -8.90 3.90 6.34
N VAL A 155 -8.18 3.54 7.39
CA VAL A 155 -8.37 4.00 8.76
C VAL A 155 -7.05 4.47 9.38
N VAL A 156 -7.07 5.10 10.56
CA VAL A 156 -5.87 5.64 11.23
C VAL A 156 -5.90 5.51 12.76
N THR A 157 -6.87 4.79 13.33
CA THR A 157 -6.99 4.66 14.80
C THR A 157 -7.09 3.21 15.25
N PRO A 158 -6.62 2.88 16.48
CA PRO A 158 -6.72 1.53 17.06
C PRO A 158 -8.14 0.98 17.06
N GLU A 159 -9.11 1.80 17.44
CA GLU A 159 -10.52 1.41 17.52
C GLU A 159 -11.09 1.01 16.14
N ALA A 160 -10.65 1.71 15.08
CA ALA A 160 -11.09 1.39 13.72
C ALA A 160 -10.40 0.13 13.18
N VAL A 161 -9.15 -0.15 13.60
CA VAL A 161 -8.44 -1.39 13.28
C VAL A 161 -9.18 -2.59 13.90
N GLN A 162 -9.52 -2.50 15.19
CA GLN A 162 -10.28 -3.53 15.90
C GLN A 162 -11.64 -3.76 15.24
N LYS A 163 -12.39 -2.69 14.96
CA LYS A 163 -13.71 -2.78 14.32
C LYS A 163 -13.64 -3.44 12.93
N ALA A 164 -12.57 -3.17 12.16
CA ALA A 164 -12.35 -3.80 10.86
C ALA A 164 -12.07 -5.31 11.00
N TYR A 165 -11.25 -5.71 11.98
CA TYR A 165 -11.05 -7.13 12.31
C TYR A 165 -12.35 -7.81 12.69
N GLU A 166 -13.14 -7.24 13.63
CA GLU A 166 -14.44 -7.78 14.06
C GLU A 166 -15.43 -7.96 12.89
N ALA A 167 -15.34 -7.09 11.87
CA ALA A 167 -16.11 -7.19 10.64
C ALA A 167 -15.60 -8.27 9.66
N GLY A 168 -14.42 -8.88 9.91
CA GLY A 168 -13.87 -9.98 9.11
C GLY A 168 -12.69 -9.62 8.21
N ALA A 169 -12.00 -8.51 8.47
CA ALA A 169 -10.80 -8.15 7.72
C ALA A 169 -9.56 -8.96 8.15
N ASP A 170 -8.79 -9.46 7.20
CA ASP A 170 -7.48 -10.07 7.43
C ASP A 170 -6.37 -9.01 7.49
N ILE A 171 -6.50 -7.95 6.68
CA ILE A 171 -5.50 -6.89 6.54
C ILE A 171 -6.21 -5.54 6.63
N VAL A 172 -5.70 -4.62 7.44
CA VAL A 172 -6.22 -3.26 7.58
C VAL A 172 -5.26 -2.24 7.00
N LYS A 173 -5.71 -1.49 5.98
CA LYS A 173 -4.94 -0.40 5.36
C LYS A 173 -5.00 0.85 6.22
N LEU A 174 -3.81 1.32 6.60
CA LEU A 174 -3.60 2.51 7.39
C LEU A 174 -3.16 3.69 6.52
N GLY A 175 -3.83 4.82 6.64
CA GLY A 175 -3.38 6.07 6.03
C GLY A 175 -4.50 6.94 5.50
N ILE A 176 -4.64 8.13 6.04
CA ILE A 176 -5.48 9.22 5.52
C ILE A 176 -4.59 10.43 5.31
N GLY A 177 -4.40 10.80 4.04
CA GLY A 177 -3.65 11.98 3.65
C GLY A 177 -2.11 11.86 3.53
N PRO A 178 -1.43 10.70 3.70
CA PRO A 178 0.02 10.64 3.58
C PRO A 178 0.53 10.54 2.13
N GLY A 179 -0.33 10.14 1.20
CA GLY A 179 0.07 9.89 -0.19
C GLY A 179 0.54 11.16 -0.92
N ALA A 180 1.59 11.04 -1.75
CA ALA A 180 2.14 12.17 -2.50
C ALA A 180 1.13 12.80 -3.49
N MET A 181 0.16 12.02 -3.98
CA MET A 181 -0.92 12.50 -4.85
C MET A 181 -2.16 12.93 -4.08
N CYS A 182 -2.21 12.72 -2.76
CA CYS A 182 -3.34 13.06 -1.91
C CYS A 182 -3.30 14.53 -1.47
N THR A 183 -4.44 15.21 -1.54
CA THR A 183 -4.61 16.58 -1.04
C THR A 183 -5.64 16.67 0.08
N THR A 184 -6.07 15.55 0.66
CA THR A 184 -7.07 15.51 1.74
C THR A 184 -6.68 16.38 2.92
N ARG A 185 -5.41 16.32 3.39
CA ARG A 185 -4.93 17.16 4.49
C ARG A 185 -5.07 18.67 4.18
N LEU A 186 -4.84 19.08 2.93
CA LEU A 186 -4.94 20.47 2.49
C LEU A 186 -6.39 20.93 2.33
N MET A 187 -7.26 20.03 1.85
CA MET A 187 -8.64 20.36 1.53
C MET A 187 -9.57 20.28 2.74
N THR A 188 -9.28 19.38 3.69
CA THR A 188 -10.20 19.07 4.79
C THR A 188 -9.61 19.29 6.19
N GLY A 189 -8.29 19.42 6.31
CA GLY A 189 -7.59 19.40 7.59
C GLY A 189 -7.54 18.01 8.24
N ILE A 190 -8.03 16.95 7.58
CA ILE A 190 -8.06 15.60 8.09
C ILE A 190 -6.84 14.83 7.62
N GLY A 191 -6.24 14.04 8.51
CA GLY A 191 -5.11 13.17 8.20
C GLY A 191 -4.36 12.73 9.44
N TYR A 192 -3.41 11.83 9.24
CA TYR A 192 -2.53 11.33 10.29
C TYR A 192 -1.11 11.16 9.75
N PRO A 193 -0.04 11.56 10.46
CA PRO A 193 1.34 11.26 10.09
C PRO A 193 1.60 9.76 10.09
N GLN A 194 2.13 9.24 8.98
CA GLN A 194 2.06 7.80 8.68
C GLN A 194 2.87 6.92 9.63
N LEU A 195 4.07 7.33 10.03
CA LEU A 195 4.86 6.55 11.00
C LEU A 195 4.13 6.42 12.33
N SER A 196 3.62 7.55 12.86
CA SER A 196 2.86 7.52 14.12
C SER A 196 1.55 6.73 13.98
N CYS A 197 0.92 6.74 12.80
CA CYS A 197 -0.26 5.92 12.55
C CYS A 197 0.04 4.43 12.76
N ILE A 198 1.16 3.93 12.22
CA ILE A 198 1.58 2.54 12.43
C ILE A 198 1.86 2.29 13.92
N LEU A 199 2.71 3.12 14.54
CA LEU A 199 3.12 2.94 15.94
C LEU A 199 1.95 2.99 16.93
N ASP A 200 0.95 3.83 16.66
CA ASP A 200 -0.23 3.97 17.53
C ASP A 200 -1.26 2.82 17.32
N THR A 201 -1.20 2.08 16.21
CA THR A 201 -2.17 1.02 15.86
C THR A 201 -1.62 -0.39 15.98
N VAL A 202 -0.29 -0.57 15.98
CA VAL A 202 0.34 -1.90 15.97
C VAL A 202 -0.07 -2.75 17.18
N GLN A 203 -0.16 -2.16 18.38
CA GLN A 203 -0.58 -2.90 19.55
C GLN A 203 -2.02 -3.46 19.41
N ALA A 204 -2.96 -2.65 18.93
CA ALA A 204 -4.33 -3.12 18.72
C ALA A 204 -4.42 -4.20 17.63
N ALA A 205 -3.57 -4.12 16.62
CA ALA A 205 -3.48 -5.15 15.59
C ALA A 205 -2.93 -6.47 16.14
N ASP A 206 -1.88 -6.42 16.96
CA ASP A 206 -1.29 -7.59 17.61
C ASP A 206 -2.30 -8.27 18.55
N GLU A 207 -3.07 -7.49 19.34
CA GLU A 207 -4.10 -7.98 20.26
C GLU A 207 -5.24 -8.72 19.53
N CYS A 208 -5.60 -8.25 18.32
CA CYS A 208 -6.61 -8.90 17.47
C CYS A 208 -6.04 -10.03 16.61
N GLY A 209 -4.75 -9.97 16.29
CA GLY A 209 -4.10 -10.82 15.29
C GLY A 209 -4.31 -10.37 13.84
N VAL A 210 -4.85 -9.15 13.61
CA VAL A 210 -5.04 -8.58 12.26
C VAL A 210 -3.74 -8.01 11.73
N MET A 211 -3.52 -8.08 10.41
CA MET A 211 -2.32 -7.54 9.79
C MET A 211 -2.49 -6.09 9.36
N LEU A 212 -1.43 -5.30 9.46
CA LEU A 212 -1.41 -3.90 9.07
C LEU A 212 -0.74 -3.67 7.72
N CYS A 213 -1.40 -2.89 6.86
CA CYS A 213 -0.84 -2.39 5.63
C CYS A 213 -0.64 -0.87 5.70
N SER A 214 0.61 -0.41 5.71
CA SER A 214 0.92 1.02 5.61
C SER A 214 0.68 1.51 4.19
N ASP A 215 -0.33 2.36 3.99
CA ASP A 215 -0.74 2.85 2.66
C ASP A 215 -0.46 4.35 2.52
N GLY A 216 0.51 4.67 1.65
CA GLY A 216 0.97 6.03 1.36
C GLY A 216 2.14 6.50 2.23
N GLY A 217 2.69 7.67 1.87
CA GLY A 217 3.82 8.30 2.56
C GLY A 217 5.20 7.83 2.09
N CYS A 218 5.32 6.67 1.47
CA CYS A 218 6.59 6.18 0.95
C CYS A 218 6.98 6.87 -0.36
N SER A 219 8.16 7.49 -0.39
CA SER A 219 8.73 8.14 -1.56
C SER A 219 10.13 7.63 -1.92
N GLN A 220 10.72 6.81 -1.09
CA GLN A 220 12.05 6.22 -1.26
C GLN A 220 12.16 4.87 -0.52
N PRO A 221 13.13 3.98 -0.88
CA PRO A 221 13.24 2.64 -0.28
C PRO A 221 13.38 2.63 1.24
N SER A 222 14.03 3.64 1.84
CA SER A 222 14.16 3.75 3.31
C SER A 222 12.80 3.90 4.01
N HIS A 223 11.80 4.54 3.39
CA HIS A 223 10.47 4.66 3.97
C HIS A 223 9.75 3.31 4.06
N VAL A 224 9.97 2.43 3.07
CA VAL A 224 9.47 1.05 3.11
C VAL A 224 10.10 0.29 4.28
N ALA A 225 11.41 0.45 4.47
CA ALA A 225 12.12 -0.16 5.59
C ALA A 225 11.62 0.36 6.95
N ILE A 226 11.41 1.68 7.08
CA ILE A 226 10.89 2.30 8.30
C ILE A 226 9.47 1.82 8.61
N ALA A 227 8.60 1.72 7.60
CA ALA A 227 7.23 1.23 7.80
C ALA A 227 7.19 -0.22 8.31
N LEU A 228 7.99 -1.10 7.69
CA LEU A 228 8.13 -2.49 8.14
C LEU A 228 8.78 -2.58 9.54
N ALA A 229 9.80 -1.76 9.80
CA ALA A 229 10.45 -1.69 11.10
C ALA A 229 9.52 -1.17 12.21
N ALA A 230 8.54 -0.35 11.88
CA ALA A 230 7.54 0.17 12.81
C ALA A 230 6.42 -0.85 13.14
N GLY A 231 6.40 -2.01 12.49
CA GLY A 231 5.45 -3.08 12.75
C GLY A 231 4.36 -3.25 11.68
N ALA A 232 4.44 -2.55 10.53
CA ALA A 232 3.56 -2.85 9.43
C ALA A 232 3.91 -4.21 8.78
N ASP A 233 2.91 -5.06 8.54
CA ASP A 233 3.10 -6.33 7.83
C ASP A 233 3.23 -6.12 6.34
N PHE A 234 2.50 -5.13 5.82
CA PHE A 234 2.48 -4.77 4.42
C PHE A 234 2.74 -3.28 4.22
N VAL A 235 3.28 -2.93 3.05
CA VAL A 235 3.47 -1.55 2.61
C VAL A 235 2.93 -1.39 1.19
N MET A 236 1.91 -0.54 1.04
CA MET A 236 1.32 -0.23 -0.26
C MET A 236 2.03 0.95 -0.90
N LEU A 237 2.47 0.77 -2.15
CA LEU A 237 3.27 1.73 -2.90
C LEU A 237 2.52 2.23 -4.14
N GLY A 238 2.32 3.55 -4.23
CA GLY A 238 1.77 4.23 -5.40
C GLY A 238 2.89 4.89 -6.23
N THR A 239 3.26 6.11 -5.88
CA THR A 239 4.20 6.95 -6.65
C THR A 239 5.57 6.31 -6.89
N MET A 240 6.04 5.48 -5.97
CA MET A 240 7.32 4.77 -6.15
C MET A 240 7.31 3.80 -7.34
N LEU A 241 6.16 3.17 -7.61
CA LEU A 241 5.97 2.22 -8.70
C LEU A 241 5.35 2.86 -9.98
N ALA A 242 4.83 4.08 -9.87
CA ALA A 242 4.26 4.80 -11.01
C ALA A 242 5.33 5.25 -12.01
N GLY A 243 4.95 5.37 -13.28
CA GLY A 243 5.82 5.81 -14.38
C GLY A 243 6.71 4.70 -14.94
N THR A 244 6.36 3.45 -14.73
CA THR A 244 6.99 2.28 -15.34
C THR A 244 6.31 1.87 -16.64
N ASP A 245 6.98 1.09 -17.48
CA ASP A 245 6.45 0.59 -18.75
C ASP A 245 5.13 -0.18 -18.54
N GLU A 246 5.09 -1.04 -17.52
CA GLU A 246 3.95 -1.89 -17.19
C GLU A 246 2.78 -1.11 -16.56
N GLY A 247 3.05 0.05 -15.98
CA GLY A 247 2.01 0.98 -15.49
C GLY A 247 1.24 1.64 -16.64
N GLY A 248 1.81 1.64 -17.83
CA GLY A 248 1.23 2.25 -19.03
C GLY A 248 1.21 3.78 -18.95
N GLY A 249 0.51 4.38 -19.91
CA GLY A 249 0.43 5.81 -20.08
C GLY A 249 1.36 6.31 -21.21
N GLU A 250 1.02 7.47 -21.76
CA GLU A 250 1.83 8.09 -22.82
C GLU A 250 3.08 8.74 -22.22
N VAL A 251 4.24 8.42 -22.81
CA VAL A 251 5.52 9.03 -22.43
C VAL A 251 5.78 10.21 -23.37
N VAL A 252 5.81 11.42 -22.79
CA VAL A 252 6.13 12.66 -23.52
C VAL A 252 7.33 13.31 -22.83
N ASP A 253 8.37 13.56 -23.57
CA ASP A 253 9.64 14.15 -23.08
C ASP A 253 10.17 13.42 -21.81
N GLY A 254 10.13 12.10 -21.82
CA GLY A 254 10.60 11.27 -20.71
C GLY A 254 9.74 11.36 -19.44
N LYS A 255 8.49 11.82 -19.54
CA LYS A 255 7.55 11.96 -18.43
C LYS A 255 6.21 11.31 -18.74
N VAL A 256 5.53 10.88 -17.69
CA VAL A 256 4.18 10.28 -17.72
C VAL A 256 3.24 11.11 -16.86
N VAL A 257 1.99 11.26 -17.27
CA VAL A 257 0.93 11.88 -16.46
C VAL A 257 0.52 10.91 -15.34
N PHE A 258 0.63 11.35 -14.11
CA PHE A 258 0.22 10.57 -12.95
C PHE A 258 -0.73 11.38 -12.05
N TYR A 259 -1.74 10.73 -11.47
CA TYR A 259 -2.77 11.39 -10.69
C TYR A 259 -3.32 10.52 -9.56
N GLY A 260 -3.79 11.19 -8.50
CA GLY A 260 -4.51 10.53 -7.42
C GLY A 260 -5.92 10.12 -7.85
N MET A 261 -6.43 9.00 -7.31
CA MET A 261 -7.75 8.46 -7.70
C MET A 261 -8.94 9.36 -7.32
N SER A 262 -8.75 10.34 -6.43
CA SER A 262 -9.73 11.38 -6.09
C SER A 262 -9.49 12.72 -6.81
N SER A 263 -8.59 12.78 -7.81
CA SER A 263 -8.29 13.98 -8.59
C SER A 263 -9.40 14.33 -9.60
N LYS A 264 -9.38 15.56 -10.09
CA LYS A 264 -10.26 15.97 -11.22
C LYS A 264 -10.06 15.08 -12.44
N THR A 265 -8.80 14.72 -12.75
CA THR A 265 -8.45 13.85 -13.88
C THR A 265 -9.09 12.47 -13.75
N ALA A 266 -8.94 11.82 -12.58
CA ALA A 266 -9.56 10.52 -12.33
C ALA A 266 -11.10 10.60 -12.39
N ASN A 267 -11.69 11.64 -11.78
CA ASN A 267 -13.14 11.84 -11.83
C ASN A 267 -13.64 12.07 -13.27
N GLN A 268 -12.92 12.84 -14.08
CA GLN A 268 -13.29 13.03 -15.49
C GLN A 268 -13.21 11.73 -16.28
N LYS A 269 -12.15 10.94 -16.06
CA LYS A 269 -11.89 9.68 -16.79
C LYS A 269 -12.93 8.59 -16.46
N HIS A 270 -13.32 8.46 -15.19
CA HIS A 270 -14.10 7.30 -14.72
C HIS A 270 -15.55 7.61 -14.35
N PHE A 271 -15.88 8.89 -14.06
CA PHE A 271 -17.19 9.28 -13.52
C PHE A 271 -17.84 10.44 -14.27
N GLY A 272 -17.27 10.89 -15.40
CA GLY A 272 -17.81 12.00 -16.19
C GLY A 272 -17.61 13.38 -15.57
N GLY A 273 -16.78 13.50 -14.54
CA GLY A 273 -16.43 14.76 -13.87
C GLY A 273 -16.65 14.77 -12.37
N LEU A 274 -16.17 15.85 -11.73
CA LEU A 274 -16.36 16.09 -10.31
C LEU A 274 -17.74 16.71 -10.08
N LYS A 275 -18.50 16.16 -9.13
CA LYS A 275 -19.82 16.71 -8.76
C LYS A 275 -19.67 18.01 -7.95
N ASP A 276 -20.60 18.94 -8.07
CA ASP A 276 -20.54 20.29 -7.47
C ASP A 276 -20.37 20.29 -5.94
N TYR A 277 -20.87 19.25 -5.25
CA TYR A 277 -20.74 19.13 -3.79
C TYR A 277 -19.43 18.48 -3.34
N ARG A 278 -18.50 18.15 -4.27
CA ARG A 278 -17.21 17.51 -3.97
C ARG A 278 -16.05 18.42 -4.28
N SER A 279 -15.07 18.47 -3.38
CA SER A 279 -13.72 18.98 -3.66
C SER A 279 -12.83 17.88 -4.22
N SER A 280 -11.87 18.25 -5.07
CA SER A 280 -10.82 17.33 -5.51
C SER A 280 -9.83 17.12 -4.36
N GLU A 281 -9.68 15.88 -3.91
CA GLU A 281 -8.72 15.50 -2.87
C GLU A 281 -7.49 14.79 -3.45
N GLY A 282 -7.22 14.94 -4.73
CA GLY A 282 -6.06 14.44 -5.43
C GLY A 282 -5.53 15.43 -6.45
N ARG A 283 -4.23 15.37 -6.70
CA ARG A 283 -3.56 16.18 -7.72
C ARG A 283 -3.14 15.35 -8.92
N THR A 284 -2.91 16.04 -10.04
CA THR A 284 -2.31 15.50 -11.26
C THR A 284 -0.95 16.14 -11.46
N THR A 285 0.05 15.35 -11.85
CA THR A 285 1.40 15.84 -12.09
C THR A 285 2.08 15.02 -13.19
N LEU A 286 3.17 15.54 -13.71
CA LEU A 286 4.10 14.81 -14.58
C LEU A 286 5.18 14.18 -13.69
N ILE A 287 5.41 12.88 -13.85
CA ILE A 287 6.49 12.15 -13.17
C ILE A 287 7.47 11.60 -14.19
N PRO A 288 8.75 11.41 -13.83
CA PRO A 288 9.73 10.78 -14.72
C PRO A 288 9.26 9.38 -15.14
N HIS A 289 9.47 9.03 -16.40
CA HIS A 289 9.40 7.65 -16.87
C HIS A 289 10.60 6.87 -16.33
N LYS A 290 10.36 5.71 -15.72
CA LYS A 290 11.35 4.95 -14.95
C LYS A 290 11.84 3.68 -15.66
N GLY A 291 11.32 3.39 -16.87
CA GLY A 291 11.55 2.12 -17.56
C GLY A 291 10.83 0.94 -16.87
N SER A 292 11.45 -0.24 -16.86
CA SER A 292 10.78 -1.46 -16.40
C SER A 292 10.48 -1.48 -14.91
N MET A 293 9.32 -2.02 -14.54
CA MET A 293 8.91 -2.30 -13.16
C MET A 293 9.92 -3.20 -12.45
N GLU A 294 10.49 -4.17 -13.15
CA GLU A 294 11.49 -5.08 -12.60
C GLU A 294 12.71 -4.33 -12.04
N SER A 295 13.20 -3.32 -12.76
CA SER A 295 14.32 -2.50 -12.31
C SER A 295 13.98 -1.72 -11.04
N VAL A 296 12.79 -1.13 -11.00
CA VAL A 296 12.32 -0.35 -9.86
C VAL A 296 12.17 -1.22 -8.62
N ILE A 297 11.53 -2.40 -8.73
CA ILE A 297 11.32 -3.27 -7.58
C ILE A 297 12.64 -3.88 -7.07
N LYS A 298 13.56 -4.26 -7.95
CA LYS A 298 14.89 -4.74 -7.55
C LYS A 298 15.66 -3.72 -6.72
N ASN A 299 15.57 -2.43 -7.06
CA ASN A 299 16.19 -1.36 -6.30
C ASN A 299 15.57 -1.24 -4.89
N ILE A 300 14.22 -1.31 -4.77
CA ILE A 300 13.53 -1.27 -3.47
C ILE A 300 13.94 -2.47 -2.61
N LEU A 301 13.91 -3.69 -3.17
CA LEU A 301 14.31 -4.90 -2.47
C LEU A 301 15.78 -4.88 -2.06
N GLY A 302 16.65 -4.29 -2.89
CA GLY A 302 18.05 -4.05 -2.58
C GLY A 302 18.23 -3.14 -1.36
N GLY A 303 17.45 -2.07 -1.26
CA GLY A 303 17.40 -1.18 -0.11
C GLY A 303 16.99 -1.91 1.17
N LEU A 304 15.95 -2.74 1.13
CA LEU A 304 15.51 -3.56 2.27
C LEU A 304 16.59 -4.54 2.73
N ARG A 305 17.28 -5.22 1.81
CA ARG A 305 18.42 -6.10 2.15
C ARG A 305 19.52 -5.32 2.87
N SER A 306 19.81 -4.11 2.41
CA SER A 306 20.78 -3.24 3.07
C SER A 306 20.35 -2.88 4.49
N THR A 307 19.10 -2.45 4.69
CA THR A 307 18.57 -2.16 6.03
C THR A 307 18.69 -3.37 6.95
N CYS A 308 18.33 -4.57 6.48
CA CYS A 308 18.45 -5.79 7.25
C CYS A 308 19.90 -6.08 7.65
N THR A 309 20.89 -5.85 6.78
CA THR A 309 22.30 -6.03 7.16
C THR A 309 22.77 -5.02 8.20
N TYR A 310 22.32 -3.76 8.11
CA TYR A 310 22.65 -2.73 9.10
C TYR A 310 21.99 -2.95 10.47
N THR A 311 20.84 -3.61 10.52
CA THR A 311 20.14 -3.93 11.78
C THR A 311 20.50 -5.32 12.33
N GLY A 312 21.21 -6.13 11.55
CA GLY A 312 21.51 -7.53 11.86
C GLY A 312 20.30 -8.47 11.72
N SER A 313 19.26 -8.05 10.97
CA SER A 313 18.06 -8.85 10.71
C SER A 313 18.34 -9.85 9.59
N ARG A 314 18.17 -11.14 9.84
CA ARG A 314 18.38 -12.21 8.84
C ARG A 314 17.24 -12.26 7.82
N ASN A 315 16.09 -11.76 8.21
CA ASN A 315 14.86 -11.72 7.42
C ASN A 315 13.98 -10.54 7.84
N LEU A 316 12.92 -10.24 7.05
CA LEU A 316 12.03 -9.12 7.34
C LEU A 316 11.20 -9.31 8.62
N ALA A 317 10.95 -10.54 9.08
CA ALA A 317 10.21 -10.78 10.31
C ALA A 317 11.01 -10.36 11.56
N GLU A 318 12.35 -10.36 11.50
CA GLU A 318 13.20 -9.89 12.58
C GLU A 318 13.32 -8.34 12.63
N LEU A 319 12.98 -7.64 11.52
CA LEU A 319 13.25 -6.21 11.38
C LEU A 319 12.57 -5.34 12.46
N PRO A 320 11.29 -5.52 12.83
CA PRO A 320 10.66 -4.74 13.89
C PRO A 320 11.36 -4.91 15.25
N PHE A 321 11.78 -6.12 15.57
CA PHE A 321 12.42 -6.44 16.87
C PHE A 321 13.87 -5.98 16.97
N ARG A 322 14.53 -5.76 15.82
CA ARG A 322 15.93 -5.33 15.75
C ARG A 322 16.09 -3.86 15.43
N SER A 323 15.02 -3.17 15.10
CA SER A 323 15.06 -1.76 14.75
C SER A 323 14.87 -0.86 15.96
N GLU A 324 15.55 0.27 15.95
CA GLU A 324 15.41 1.36 16.89
C GLU A 324 15.45 2.67 16.11
N PHE A 325 14.50 3.58 16.40
CA PHE A 325 14.41 4.84 15.70
C PHE A 325 15.07 5.97 16.49
N ILE A 326 15.81 6.83 15.78
CA ILE A 326 16.19 8.15 16.29
C ILE A 326 15.37 9.21 15.58
N ARG A 327 14.87 10.16 16.33
CA ARG A 327 14.20 11.33 15.80
C ARG A 327 15.22 12.32 15.24
N VAL A 328 14.95 12.86 14.05
CA VAL A 328 15.82 13.83 13.37
C VAL A 328 15.02 15.06 12.98
N SER A 329 15.66 16.21 12.95
CA SER A 329 15.04 17.48 12.54
C SER A 329 14.95 17.63 11.02
N ASN A 330 15.84 16.98 10.29
CA ASN A 330 15.90 16.95 8.84
C ASN A 330 16.71 15.74 8.39
N THR A 331 16.13 14.92 7.51
CA THR A 331 16.80 13.76 6.91
C THR A 331 17.54 14.10 5.61
N HIS A 332 17.31 15.30 5.07
CA HIS A 332 17.96 15.74 3.85
C HIS A 332 19.42 16.11 4.09
N ASN A 333 20.33 15.44 3.40
CA ASN A 333 21.75 15.79 3.42
C ASN A 333 22.04 16.81 2.32
N ARG A 334 22.31 18.07 2.72
CA ARG A 334 22.61 19.17 1.79
C ARG A 334 23.85 18.94 0.91
N ALA A 335 24.68 17.96 1.23
CA ALA A 335 25.78 17.57 0.35
C ALA A 335 25.30 17.10 -1.03
N TYR A 336 24.06 16.60 -1.14
CA TYR A 336 23.47 16.22 -2.42
C TYR A 336 23.00 17.41 -3.29
N GLU A 337 22.81 18.59 -2.71
CA GLU A 337 22.36 19.79 -3.45
C GLU A 337 23.41 20.29 -4.45
N ASN A 338 24.70 20.00 -4.19
CA ASN A 338 25.82 20.47 -5.02
C ASN A 338 26.14 19.55 -6.21
N TYR A 339 25.46 18.40 -6.33
CA TYR A 339 25.70 17.44 -7.39
C TYR A 339 24.40 17.12 -8.09
N THR A 340 24.28 17.50 -9.36
CA THR A 340 23.30 16.89 -10.26
C THR A 340 23.73 15.44 -10.42
N VAL A 341 23.13 14.54 -9.69
CA VAL A 341 23.28 13.11 -9.94
C VAL A 341 22.61 12.85 -11.29
N GLY A 342 23.40 12.69 -12.32
CA GLY A 342 22.91 12.16 -13.59
C GLY A 342 22.35 10.75 -13.31
N ASN A 343 21.10 10.54 -13.63
CA ASN A 343 20.43 9.23 -13.59
C ASN A 343 20.97 8.36 -14.72
#